data_5a78bebd063328ec3ddf5d51ec765a89
#
_entry.id   5a78bebd063328ec3ddf5d51ec765a89
#
_cell.length_a   1.000
_cell.length_b   1.000
_cell.length_c   1.000
_cell.angle_alpha   90.00
_cell.angle_beta   90.00
_cell.angle_gamma   90.00
#
_symmetry.space_group_name_H-M   'P 1'
#
loop_
_entity.id
_entity.type
_entity.pdbx_description
1 polymer ?
#
loop_
_entity_poly.entity_id
_entity_poly.type
_entity_poly.pdbx_seq_one_letter_code
_entity_poly.pdbx_strand_id
1 'polypeptide(L)' 'MISEHRPDLIVGDQIVVEIKSIARFEAIHTAVMLTYLRVTGLHVGLLLNFNTAFLRQGIKRVMR' A
#
# COMPACT_ATOMS: atom_id res chain seq x y z
N MET A 1 6.45 16.10 9.42
CA MET A 1 6.19 14.77 8.94
C MET A 1 5.62 13.92 10.05
N ILE A 2 4.78 13.06 9.72
CA ILE A 2 4.13 12.26 10.73
C ILE A 2 4.89 10.98 10.90
N SER A 3 5.55 10.88 12.02
CA SER A 3 6.38 9.73 12.30
C SER A 3 5.57 8.47 12.56
N GLU A 4 4.26 8.63 12.83
CA GLU A 4 3.41 7.48 13.05
C GLU A 4 2.93 6.82 11.76
N HIS A 5 3.27 7.39 10.61
CA HIS A 5 2.90 6.77 9.35
C HIS A 5 3.58 5.42 9.21
N ARG A 6 2.79 4.38 9.14
CA ARG A 6 3.27 3.02 8.95
C ARG A 6 2.21 2.22 8.23
N PRO A 7 2.61 1.13 7.57
CA PRO A 7 1.64 0.29 6.86
C PRO A 7 0.70 -0.40 7.83
N ASP A 8 -0.46 -0.76 7.33
CA ASP A 8 -1.45 -1.46 8.12
C ASP A 8 -0.98 -2.85 8.50
N LEU A 9 -0.21 -3.49 7.62
CA LEU A 9 0.10 -4.89 7.79
C LEU A 9 1.34 -5.25 6.99
N ILE A 10 2.15 -6.15 7.54
CA ILE A 10 3.25 -6.78 6.80
C ILE A 10 3.01 -8.28 6.84
N VAL A 11 2.92 -8.90 5.68
CA VAL A 11 2.59 -10.31 5.56
C VAL A 11 3.86 -11.10 5.26
N GLY A 12 4.16 -12.09 6.12
CA GLY A 12 5.27 -12.99 5.93
C GLY A 12 6.63 -12.30 5.88
N ASP A 13 6.74 -11.11 6.47
CA ASP A 13 7.95 -10.29 6.40
C ASP A 13 8.40 -10.01 4.96
N GLN A 14 7.47 -10.05 4.01
CA GLN A 14 7.79 -9.91 2.59
C GLN A 14 6.94 -8.87 1.87
N ILE A 15 5.69 -8.69 2.30
CA ILE A 15 4.73 -7.87 1.57
C ILE A 15 4.14 -6.83 2.52
N VAL A 16 4.25 -5.58 2.12
CA VAL A 16 3.61 -4.47 2.83
C VAL A 16 2.20 -4.31 2.29
N VAL A 17 1.21 -4.30 3.17
CA VAL A 17 -0.18 -4.16 2.78
C VAL A 17 -0.75 -2.89 3.40
N GLU A 18 -1.41 -2.10 2.57
CA GLU A 18 -2.07 -0.88 2.98
C GLU A 18 -3.54 -0.94 2.55
N ILE A 19 -4.43 -0.75 3.51
CA ILE A 19 -5.87 -0.85 3.28
C ILE A 19 -6.43 0.55 3.14
N LYS A 20 -7.20 0.77 2.08
CA LYS A 20 -7.77 2.07 1.74
C LYS A 20 -9.25 1.94 1.46
N SER A 21 -9.96 3.06 1.63
CA SER A 21 -11.32 3.22 1.13
C SER A 21 -11.39 4.60 0.50
N ILE A 22 -11.00 4.68 -0.76
CA ILE A 22 -10.81 5.92 -1.49
C ILE A 22 -11.54 5.86 -2.83
N ALA A 23 -11.79 7.04 -3.40
CA ALA A 23 -12.48 7.09 -4.69
C ALA A 23 -11.65 6.44 -5.79
N ARG A 24 -10.34 6.66 -5.77
CA ARG A 24 -9.42 6.04 -6.74
C ARG A 24 -7.99 6.18 -6.22
N PHE A 25 -7.11 5.33 -6.74
CA PHE A 25 -5.69 5.48 -6.46
C PHE A 25 -5.14 6.72 -7.17
N GLU A 26 -4.23 7.39 -6.48
CA GLU A 26 -3.53 8.55 -7.00
C GLU A 26 -2.03 8.38 -6.77
N ALA A 27 -1.24 9.24 -7.41
CA ALA A 27 0.21 9.12 -7.35
C ALA A 27 0.75 9.14 -5.91
N ILE A 28 0.09 9.88 -5.03
CA ILE A 28 0.55 9.97 -3.64
C ILE A 28 0.48 8.61 -2.95
N HIS A 29 -0.51 7.78 -3.30
CA HIS A 29 -0.63 6.46 -2.67
C HIS A 29 0.54 5.57 -3.04
N THR A 30 0.96 5.60 -4.30
CA THR A 30 2.15 4.86 -4.74
C THR A 30 3.41 5.39 -4.07
N ALA A 31 3.54 6.72 -3.98
CA ALA A 31 4.71 7.34 -3.36
C ALA A 31 4.85 6.94 -1.90
N VAL A 32 3.75 6.93 -1.16
CA VAL A 32 3.75 6.53 0.24
C VAL A 32 4.15 5.05 0.36
N MET A 33 3.60 4.19 -0.50
CA MET A 33 3.95 2.77 -0.47
C MET A 33 5.43 2.57 -0.76
N LEU A 34 5.99 3.30 -1.74
CA LEU A 34 7.41 3.20 -2.04
C LEU A 34 8.27 3.62 -0.85
N THR A 35 7.81 4.61 -0.08
CA THR A 35 8.49 5.00 1.14
C THR A 35 8.48 3.88 2.17
N TYR A 36 7.33 3.22 2.34
CA TYR A 36 7.25 2.07 3.25
C TYR A 36 8.20 0.96 2.82
N LEU A 37 8.24 0.66 1.52
CA LEU A 37 9.13 -0.39 1.02
C LEU A 37 10.57 -0.04 1.27
N ARG A 38 10.94 1.24 1.07
CA ARG A 38 12.31 1.68 1.31
C ARG A 38 12.68 1.56 2.79
N VAL A 39 11.79 1.98 3.67
CA VAL A 39 12.04 1.96 5.11
C VAL A 39 12.11 0.53 5.64
N THR A 40 11.25 -0.36 5.15
CA THR A 40 11.22 -1.75 5.62
C THR A 40 12.25 -2.62 4.94
N GLY A 41 12.81 -2.19 3.81
CA GLY A 41 13.71 -3.02 3.01
C GLY A 41 12.98 -4.05 2.17
N LEU A 42 11.66 -4.01 2.13
CA LEU A 42 10.87 -4.96 1.36
C LEU A 42 10.68 -4.46 -0.07
N HIS A 43 10.25 -5.35 -0.96
CA HIS A 43 10.20 -5.07 -2.39
C HIS A 43 8.80 -5.07 -2.97
N VAL A 44 7.82 -5.62 -2.27
CA VAL A 44 6.47 -5.76 -2.78
C VAL A 44 5.49 -5.12 -1.82
N GLY A 45 4.62 -4.26 -2.37
CA GLY A 45 3.54 -3.66 -1.61
C GLY A 45 2.22 -3.86 -2.33
N LEU A 46 1.15 -3.99 -1.56
CA LEU A 46 -0.20 -4.09 -2.07
C LEU A 46 -1.04 -2.97 -1.46
N LEU A 47 -1.68 -2.20 -2.33
CA LEU A 47 -2.69 -1.24 -1.95
C LEU A 47 -4.05 -1.89 -2.21
N LEU A 48 -4.85 -2.05 -1.16
CA LEU A 48 -6.16 -2.67 -1.26
C LEU A 48 -7.22 -1.61 -1.01
N ASN A 49 -7.94 -1.26 -2.07
CA ASN A 49 -9.01 -0.29 -1.97
C ASN A 49 -10.34 -1.01 -1.93
N PHE A 50 -11.02 -0.92 -0.80
CA PHE A 50 -12.29 -1.61 -0.58
C PHE A 50 -13.49 -0.80 -1.08
N ASN A 51 -13.28 0.41 -1.55
CA ASN A 51 -14.34 1.24 -2.11
C ASN A 51 -14.51 0.97 -3.60
N THR A 52 -14.71 -0.29 -3.95
CA THR A 52 -14.91 -0.73 -5.34
C THR A 52 -15.99 -1.80 -5.36
N ALA A 53 -16.59 -1.99 -6.55
CA ALA A 53 -17.62 -3.02 -6.72
C ALA A 53 -17.05 -4.42 -6.55
N PHE A 54 -15.82 -4.64 -7.03
CA PHE A 54 -15.15 -5.92 -6.92
C PHE A 54 -13.75 -5.71 -6.39
N LEU A 55 -13.31 -6.55 -5.47
CA LEU A 55 -12.03 -6.41 -4.82
C LEU A 55 -10.86 -6.35 -5.81
N ARG A 56 -10.93 -7.17 -6.87
CA ARG A 56 -9.85 -7.20 -7.86
C ARG A 56 -9.62 -5.85 -8.53
N GLN A 57 -10.63 -4.99 -8.56
CA GLN A 57 -10.50 -3.64 -9.11
C GLN A 57 -9.81 -2.70 -8.13
N GLY A 58 -9.76 -3.09 -6.86
CA GLY A 58 -9.15 -2.30 -5.81
C GLY A 58 -7.75 -2.74 -5.42
N ILE A 59 -7.13 -3.62 -6.20
CA ILE A 59 -5.79 -4.12 -5.87
C ILE A 59 -4.77 -3.45 -6.77
N LYS A 60 -3.78 -2.80 -6.16
CA LYS A 60 -2.66 -2.23 -6.89
C LYS A 60 -1.36 -2.74 -6.28
N ARG A 61 -0.53 -3.38 -7.10
CA ARG A 61 0.78 -3.85 -6.68
C ARG A 61 1.82 -2.79 -6.97
N VAL A 62 2.66 -2.53 -5.97
CA VAL A 62 3.77 -1.60 -6.07
C VAL A 62 5.04 -2.39 -5.83
N MET A 63 6.00 -2.26 -6.74
CA MET A 63 7.27 -2.97 -6.66
C MET A 63 8.40 -1.96 -6.51
N ARG A 64 9.40 -2.37 -5.79
CA ARG A 64 10.59 -1.54 -5.61
C ARG A 64 11.84 -2.30 -6.07
#